data_9cf2e46dc7abe9e90505b55910050cbb
#
_entry.id   9cf2e46dc7abe9e90505b55910050cbb
#
_cell.length_a   1.000
_cell.length_b   1.000
_cell.length_c   1.000
_cell.angle_alpha   90.00
_cell.angle_beta   90.00
_cell.angle_gamma   90.00
#
_symmetry.space_group_name_H-M   'P 1'
#
loop_
_entity.id
_entity.type
_entity.pdbx_description
1 polymer ?
#
loop_
_entity_poly.entity_id
_entity_poly.type
_entity_poly.pdbx_seq_one_letter_code
_entity_poly.pdbx_strand_id
1 'polypeptide(L)'
;MRAAGHGRSRVVRVDRGERAVYAVAGVVTSLAGALGRRRTHAVSKAALMPLLQVGLVRDRRLSPQGLGALLGATGAAWVGDLVLIAPEGGESGEASRRRLRKGAAAFAVQQLIYAGMLVQAGARPRPRSTAVVAGTLLGLAALDTAKESRPDPVVTAYGVLLGTTGALALGMPRSAGDLAIGRIPWGGASFVASDAMILLGEQVLTGRAAQAGHGFVLVTYALAQRWLVDGLAATARLKPVE
;
A
#
# COMPACT_ATOMS: atom_id res chain seq x y z
N MET A 1 13.02 -40.98 20.79
CA MET A 1 13.39 -39.55 20.75
C MET A 1 14.04 -39.24 19.41
N ARG A 2 13.30 -38.81 18.39
CA ARG A 2 13.77 -38.15 17.13
C ARG A 2 12.59 -38.06 16.16
N ALA A 3 11.82 -36.98 16.19
CA ALA A 3 10.89 -36.60 15.10
C ALA A 3 10.38 -35.16 15.22
N ALA A 4 11.26 -34.18 15.50
CA ALA A 4 10.84 -32.76 15.61
C ALA A 4 11.50 -31.83 14.58
N GLY A 5 12.26 -32.36 13.59
CA GLY A 5 13.11 -31.53 12.72
C GLY A 5 12.55 -31.16 11.35
N HIS A 6 11.54 -31.86 10.82
CA HIS A 6 11.16 -31.75 9.38
C HIS A 6 10.01 -30.75 9.09
N GLY A 7 9.20 -30.38 10.09
CA GLY A 7 8.05 -29.48 9.87
C GLY A 7 8.42 -28.00 9.71
N ARG A 8 9.45 -27.55 10.42
CA ARG A 8 9.86 -26.12 10.40
C ARG A 8 10.48 -25.68 9.07
N SER A 9 11.21 -26.56 8.39
CA SER A 9 11.88 -26.21 7.13
C SER A 9 10.92 -26.03 5.94
N ARG A 10 9.79 -26.75 5.92
CA ARG A 10 8.80 -26.64 4.83
C ARG A 10 8.01 -25.33 4.89
N VAL A 11 7.55 -24.91 6.07
CA VAL A 11 6.79 -23.67 6.25
C VAL A 11 7.64 -22.44 5.91
N VAL A 12 8.90 -22.41 6.33
CA VAL A 12 9.84 -21.32 6.02
C VAL A 12 10.16 -21.24 4.52
N ARG A 13 10.16 -22.36 3.82
CA ARG A 13 10.48 -22.41 2.37
C ARG A 13 9.35 -21.90 1.50
N VAL A 14 8.08 -22.22 1.83
CA VAL A 14 6.90 -21.73 1.11
C VAL A 14 6.78 -20.21 1.26
N ASP A 15 6.93 -19.70 2.47
CA ASP A 15 6.86 -18.26 2.79
C ASP A 15 7.94 -17.43 2.05
N ARG A 16 9.13 -17.99 1.84
CA ARG A 16 10.20 -17.34 1.04
C ARG A 16 9.87 -17.29 -0.45
N GLY A 17 9.27 -18.34 -1.01
CA GLY A 17 8.89 -18.39 -2.42
C GLY A 17 7.85 -17.34 -2.79
N GLU A 18 6.79 -17.19 -2.00
CA GLU A 18 5.74 -16.21 -2.23
C GLU A 18 6.27 -14.78 -2.14
N ARG A 19 7.15 -14.53 -1.16
CA ARG A 19 7.81 -13.24 -1.02
C ARG A 19 8.70 -12.90 -2.21
N ALA A 20 9.39 -13.88 -2.76
CA ALA A 20 10.22 -13.69 -3.95
C ALA A 20 9.35 -13.38 -5.18
N VAL A 21 8.26 -14.13 -5.39
CA VAL A 21 7.32 -13.89 -6.51
C VAL A 21 6.72 -12.49 -6.42
N TYR A 22 6.25 -12.06 -5.24
CA TYR A 22 5.75 -10.71 -5.05
C TYR A 22 6.82 -9.64 -5.34
N ALA A 23 8.04 -9.83 -4.85
CA ALA A 23 9.13 -8.89 -5.08
C ALA A 23 9.47 -8.79 -6.58
N VAL A 24 9.52 -9.93 -7.30
CA VAL A 24 9.72 -9.94 -8.75
C VAL A 24 8.59 -9.21 -9.47
N ALA A 25 7.32 -9.47 -9.11
CA ALA A 25 6.18 -8.76 -9.68
C ALA A 25 6.26 -7.25 -9.43
N GLY A 26 6.66 -6.84 -8.23
CA GLY A 26 6.88 -5.43 -7.88
C GLY A 26 7.99 -4.77 -8.73
N VAL A 27 9.12 -5.45 -8.90
CA VAL A 27 10.21 -4.96 -9.76
C VAL A 27 9.76 -4.88 -11.22
N VAL A 28 9.10 -5.92 -11.75
CA VAL A 28 8.58 -5.92 -13.12
C VAL A 28 7.60 -4.80 -13.35
N THR A 29 6.65 -4.59 -12.43
CA THR A 29 5.68 -3.48 -12.50
C THR A 29 6.38 -2.13 -12.55
N SER A 30 7.37 -1.92 -11.70
CA SER A 30 8.08 -0.65 -11.57
C SER A 30 8.93 -0.35 -12.82
N LEU A 31 9.67 -1.34 -13.31
CA LEU A 31 10.45 -1.20 -14.53
C LEU A 31 9.56 -1.02 -15.76
N ALA A 32 8.47 -1.79 -15.87
CA ALA A 32 7.53 -1.65 -16.97
C ALA A 32 6.87 -0.27 -16.99
N GLY A 33 6.50 0.26 -15.81
CA GLY A 33 5.97 1.60 -15.67
C GLY A 33 6.98 2.68 -16.06
N ALA A 34 8.21 2.60 -15.55
CA ALA A 34 9.29 3.54 -15.90
C ALA A 34 9.68 3.51 -17.38
N LEU A 35 9.58 2.34 -18.02
CA LEU A 35 9.89 2.16 -19.44
C LEU A 35 8.69 2.38 -20.39
N GLY A 36 7.53 2.78 -19.85
CA GLY A 36 6.31 3.00 -20.62
C GLY A 36 5.70 1.73 -21.25
N ARG A 37 6.05 0.54 -20.75
CA ARG A 37 5.54 -0.75 -21.24
C ARG A 37 4.15 -1.04 -20.66
N ARG A 38 3.13 -0.38 -21.19
CA ARG A 38 1.76 -0.34 -20.65
C ARG A 38 1.16 -1.73 -20.35
N ARG A 39 1.22 -2.68 -21.28
CA ARG A 39 0.66 -4.04 -21.09
C ARG A 39 1.34 -4.80 -19.97
N THR A 40 2.67 -4.83 -19.96
CA THR A 40 3.44 -5.50 -18.91
C THR A 40 3.16 -4.86 -17.55
N HIS A 41 3.12 -3.52 -17.48
CA HIS A 41 2.75 -2.78 -16.28
C HIS A 41 1.33 -3.16 -15.79
N ALA A 42 0.34 -3.12 -16.67
CA ALA A 42 -1.05 -3.42 -16.31
C ALA A 42 -1.19 -4.85 -15.74
N VAL A 43 -0.62 -5.85 -16.40
CA VAL A 43 -0.69 -7.26 -15.97
C VAL A 43 0.05 -7.47 -14.65
N SER A 44 1.28 -6.97 -14.54
CA SER A 44 2.08 -7.16 -13.32
C SER A 44 1.51 -6.38 -12.12
N LYS A 45 0.96 -5.18 -12.33
CA LYS A 45 0.27 -4.40 -11.30
C LYS A 45 -0.99 -5.13 -10.83
N ALA A 46 -1.82 -5.63 -11.74
CA ALA A 46 -3.02 -6.40 -11.42
C ALA A 46 -2.72 -7.68 -10.62
N ALA A 47 -1.51 -8.24 -10.72
CA ALA A 47 -1.11 -9.44 -9.99
C ALA A 47 -0.65 -9.16 -8.55
N LEU A 48 -0.24 -7.93 -8.19
CA LEU A 48 0.34 -7.62 -6.89
C LEU A 48 -0.56 -7.98 -5.71
N MET A 49 -1.81 -7.51 -5.73
CA MET A 49 -2.73 -7.77 -4.61
C MET A 49 -3.15 -9.24 -4.50
N PRO A 50 -3.50 -9.96 -5.57
CA PRO A 50 -3.72 -11.41 -5.51
C PRO A 50 -2.55 -12.20 -4.95
N LEU A 51 -1.31 -11.83 -5.26
CA LEU A 51 -0.12 -12.49 -4.68
C LEU A 51 -0.03 -12.31 -3.16
N LEU A 52 -0.36 -11.13 -2.64
CA LEU A 52 -0.45 -10.92 -1.18
C LEU A 52 -1.59 -11.75 -0.56
N GLN A 53 -2.76 -11.79 -1.21
CA GLN A 53 -3.92 -12.54 -0.73
C GLN A 53 -3.65 -14.04 -0.64
N VAL A 54 -2.92 -14.61 -1.61
CA VAL A 54 -2.49 -16.02 -1.55
C VAL A 54 -1.66 -16.28 -0.29
N GLY A 55 -0.73 -15.38 0.06
CA GLY A 55 0.06 -15.47 1.28
C GLY A 55 -0.80 -15.41 2.55
N LEU A 56 -1.79 -14.51 2.58
CA LEU A 56 -2.71 -14.35 3.70
C LEU A 56 -3.58 -15.60 3.92
N VAL A 57 -4.17 -16.16 2.86
CA VAL A 57 -5.01 -17.37 2.94
C VAL A 57 -4.22 -18.58 3.41
N ARG A 58 -2.93 -18.65 3.11
CA ARG A 58 -2.04 -19.74 3.55
C ARG A 58 -1.54 -19.59 4.99
N ASP A 59 -1.62 -18.39 5.58
CA ASP A 59 -1.22 -18.17 6.98
C ASP A 59 -2.30 -18.65 7.95
N ARG A 60 -2.24 -19.93 8.33
CA ARG A 60 -3.20 -20.58 9.26
C ARG A 60 -3.15 -20.01 10.68
N ARG A 61 -2.24 -19.07 10.98
CA ARG A 61 -2.14 -18.43 12.29
C ARG A 61 -3.01 -17.17 12.40
N LEU A 62 -3.49 -16.66 11.26
CA LEU A 62 -4.37 -15.50 11.26
C LEU A 62 -5.71 -15.81 11.92
N SER A 63 -6.19 -14.88 12.74
CA SER A 63 -7.57 -14.93 13.22
C SER A 63 -8.53 -14.75 12.03
N PRO A 64 -9.74 -15.36 12.06
CA PRO A 64 -10.72 -15.18 10.98
C PRO A 64 -11.04 -13.71 10.69
N GLN A 65 -11.14 -12.87 11.75
CA GLN A 65 -11.39 -11.45 11.63
C GLN A 65 -10.19 -10.73 10.98
N GLY A 66 -8.96 -11.06 11.39
CA GLY A 66 -7.74 -10.48 10.80
C GLY A 66 -7.59 -10.85 9.33
N LEU A 67 -7.87 -12.11 8.98
CA LEU A 67 -7.87 -12.58 7.59
C LEU A 67 -8.91 -11.82 6.76
N GLY A 68 -10.16 -11.74 7.26
CA GLY A 68 -11.25 -11.04 6.56
C GLY A 68 -10.93 -9.55 6.35
N ALA A 69 -10.41 -8.87 7.37
CA ALA A 69 -10.00 -7.46 7.27
C ALA A 69 -8.87 -7.27 6.22
N LEU A 70 -7.83 -8.09 6.25
CA LEU A 70 -6.73 -7.99 5.29
C LEU A 70 -7.14 -8.34 3.87
N LEU A 71 -8.00 -9.35 3.67
CA LEU A 71 -8.54 -9.65 2.35
C LEU A 71 -9.45 -8.52 1.83
N GLY A 72 -10.25 -7.93 2.70
CA GLY A 72 -11.07 -6.75 2.37
C GLY A 72 -10.21 -5.55 1.97
N ALA A 73 -9.17 -5.23 2.76
CA ALA A 73 -8.25 -4.14 2.48
C ALA A 73 -7.49 -4.34 1.17
N THR A 74 -6.88 -5.52 0.98
CA THR A 74 -6.13 -5.82 -0.26
C THR A 74 -7.05 -5.99 -1.47
N GLY A 75 -8.28 -6.44 -1.27
CA GLY A 75 -9.31 -6.49 -2.32
C GLY A 75 -9.73 -5.09 -2.77
N ALA A 76 -9.95 -4.17 -1.84
CA ALA A 76 -10.24 -2.78 -2.14
C ALA A 76 -9.07 -2.11 -2.89
N ALA A 77 -7.83 -2.34 -2.45
CA ALA A 77 -6.64 -1.89 -3.17
C ALA A 77 -6.57 -2.45 -4.59
N TRP A 78 -6.86 -3.75 -4.77
CA TRP A 78 -6.88 -4.39 -6.08
C TRP A 78 -7.90 -3.74 -7.02
N VAL A 79 -9.10 -3.48 -6.54
CA VAL A 79 -10.13 -2.73 -7.31
C VAL A 79 -9.61 -1.35 -7.69
N GLY A 80 -9.00 -0.63 -6.74
CA GLY A 80 -8.37 0.67 -7.00
C GLY A 80 -7.30 0.59 -8.08
N ASP A 81 -6.41 -0.40 -8.00
CA ASP A 81 -5.35 -0.64 -8.99
C ASP A 81 -5.91 -0.90 -10.38
N LEU A 82 -6.92 -1.76 -10.49
CA LEU A 82 -7.58 -2.08 -11.77
C LEU A 82 -8.27 -0.86 -12.37
N VAL A 83 -8.98 -0.10 -11.55
CA VAL A 83 -9.67 1.13 -11.96
C VAL A 83 -8.66 2.17 -12.47
N LEU A 84 -7.49 2.30 -11.85
CA LEU A 84 -6.48 3.29 -12.23
C LEU A 84 -5.63 2.89 -13.44
N ILE A 85 -5.74 1.65 -13.95
CA ILE A 85 -5.10 1.28 -15.22
C ILE A 85 -5.78 2.06 -16.36
N ALA A 86 -5.00 2.94 -17.01
CA ALA A 86 -5.50 3.77 -18.09
C ALA A 86 -5.84 2.96 -19.34
N PRO A 87 -6.97 3.25 -20.03
CA PRO A 87 -7.32 2.59 -21.28
C PRO A 87 -6.29 2.88 -22.38
N GLU A 88 -6.18 1.97 -23.36
CA GLU A 88 -5.43 2.21 -24.59
C GLU A 88 -6.17 3.28 -25.42
N GLY A 89 -5.46 4.27 -25.95
CA GLY A 89 -6.03 5.30 -26.83
C GLY A 89 -6.29 6.67 -26.17
N GLY A 90 -6.02 6.80 -24.89
CA GLY A 90 -6.21 8.05 -24.16
C GLY A 90 -7.65 8.21 -23.64
N GLU A 91 -7.85 9.23 -22.80
CA GLU A 91 -9.13 9.47 -22.13
C GLU A 91 -9.38 10.98 -22.02
N SER A 92 -10.64 11.41 -22.10
CA SER A 92 -10.99 12.81 -21.84
C SER A 92 -10.68 13.21 -20.39
N GLY A 93 -10.42 14.49 -20.16
CA GLY A 93 -10.11 14.97 -18.79
C GLY A 93 -11.21 14.67 -17.78
N GLU A 94 -12.48 14.64 -18.18
CA GLU A 94 -13.59 14.29 -17.31
C GLU A 94 -13.62 12.79 -16.98
N ALA A 95 -13.42 11.92 -17.97
CA ALA A 95 -13.37 10.48 -17.77
C ALA A 95 -12.17 10.10 -16.87
N SER A 96 -11.01 10.73 -17.07
CA SER A 96 -9.83 10.55 -16.23
C SER A 96 -10.11 10.97 -14.76
N ARG A 97 -10.75 12.11 -14.53
CA ARG A 97 -11.17 12.54 -13.19
C ARG A 97 -12.16 11.55 -12.55
N ARG A 98 -13.14 11.06 -13.30
CA ARG A 98 -14.09 10.05 -12.80
C ARG A 98 -13.38 8.76 -12.40
N ARG A 99 -12.41 8.32 -13.19
CA ARG A 99 -11.57 7.15 -12.90
C ARG A 99 -10.74 7.37 -11.64
N LEU A 100 -10.10 8.52 -11.49
CA LEU A 100 -9.33 8.88 -10.29
C LEU A 100 -10.22 8.84 -9.03
N ARG A 101 -11.42 9.43 -9.07
CA ARG A 101 -12.39 9.38 -7.96
C ARG A 101 -12.74 7.94 -7.56
N LYS A 102 -13.04 7.08 -8.54
CA LYS A 102 -13.36 5.66 -8.28
C LYS A 102 -12.19 4.92 -7.66
N GLY A 103 -10.98 5.13 -8.17
CA GLY A 103 -9.75 4.56 -7.62
C GLY A 103 -9.49 5.05 -6.19
N ALA A 104 -9.56 6.36 -5.97
CA ALA A 104 -9.42 6.98 -4.65
C ALA A 104 -10.44 6.45 -3.64
N ALA A 105 -11.71 6.28 -4.03
CA ALA A 105 -12.74 5.70 -3.18
C ALA A 105 -12.43 4.25 -2.78
N ALA A 106 -11.94 3.43 -3.71
CA ALA A 106 -11.52 2.05 -3.41
C ALA A 106 -10.32 2.03 -2.45
N PHE A 107 -9.31 2.87 -2.67
CA PHE A 107 -8.18 3.01 -1.75
C PHE A 107 -8.59 3.61 -0.39
N ALA A 108 -9.60 4.48 -0.33
CA ALA A 108 -10.13 4.99 0.92
C ALA A 108 -10.68 3.86 1.80
N VAL A 109 -11.36 2.87 1.22
CA VAL A 109 -11.81 1.67 1.95
C VAL A 109 -10.61 0.89 2.51
N GLN A 110 -9.55 0.69 1.74
CA GLN A 110 -8.32 0.07 2.23
C GLN A 110 -7.73 0.85 3.41
N GLN A 111 -7.61 2.17 3.30
CA GLN A 111 -7.03 3.01 4.35
C GLN A 111 -7.86 2.97 5.64
N LEU A 112 -9.18 2.95 5.54
CA LEU A 112 -10.08 2.81 6.70
C LEU A 112 -9.83 1.48 7.43
N ILE A 113 -9.73 0.38 6.69
CA ILE A 113 -9.47 -0.93 7.29
C ILE A 113 -8.07 -0.96 7.94
N TYR A 114 -7.04 -0.46 7.25
CA TYR A 114 -5.68 -0.39 7.81
C TYR A 114 -5.62 0.48 9.05
N ALA A 115 -6.24 1.67 9.05
CA ALA A 115 -6.31 2.55 10.22
C ALA A 115 -6.99 1.85 11.40
N GLY A 116 -8.11 1.17 11.18
CA GLY A 116 -8.80 0.38 12.19
C GLY A 116 -7.92 -0.73 12.78
N MET A 117 -7.23 -1.50 11.94
CA MET A 117 -6.31 -2.54 12.38
C MET A 117 -5.10 -1.97 13.15
N LEU A 118 -4.56 -0.84 12.73
CA LEU A 118 -3.45 -0.16 13.42
C LEU A 118 -3.88 0.32 14.81
N VAL A 119 -5.07 0.90 14.94
CA VAL A 119 -5.63 1.31 16.24
C VAL A 119 -5.81 0.11 17.16
N GLN A 120 -6.37 -1.00 16.66
CA GLN A 120 -6.51 -2.26 17.41
C GLN A 120 -5.17 -2.85 17.83
N ALA A 121 -4.14 -2.68 17.00
CA ALA A 121 -2.75 -3.08 17.32
C ALA A 121 -2.04 -2.12 18.30
N GLY A 122 -2.73 -1.09 18.81
CA GLY A 122 -2.19 -0.15 19.79
C GLY A 122 -1.42 1.03 19.19
N ALA A 123 -1.51 1.25 17.87
CA ALA A 123 -0.92 2.42 17.24
C ALA A 123 -1.57 3.70 17.76
N ARG A 124 -0.76 4.73 18.00
CA ARG A 124 -1.23 6.05 18.43
C ARG A 124 -0.50 7.13 17.64
N PRO A 125 -1.20 8.15 17.12
CA PRO A 125 -0.54 9.26 16.45
C PRO A 125 0.48 9.93 17.41
N ARG A 126 1.68 10.17 16.92
CA ARG A 126 2.71 10.90 17.66
C ARG A 126 2.81 12.32 17.11
N PRO A 127 2.90 13.37 17.94
CA PRO A 127 2.87 14.74 17.46
C PRO A 127 3.85 15.02 16.31
N ARG A 128 5.09 14.56 16.44
CA ARG A 128 6.13 14.76 15.40
C ARG A 128 5.78 14.07 14.07
N SER A 129 5.41 12.79 14.09
CA SER A 129 5.06 12.06 12.87
C SER A 129 3.77 12.58 12.24
N THR A 130 2.79 12.95 13.05
CA THR A 130 1.55 13.58 12.58
C THR A 130 1.84 14.91 11.92
N ALA A 131 2.69 15.76 12.51
CA ALA A 131 3.08 17.05 11.93
C ALA A 131 3.80 16.88 10.58
N VAL A 132 4.70 15.91 10.45
CA VAL A 132 5.39 15.61 9.18
C VAL A 132 4.39 15.17 8.11
N VAL A 133 3.51 14.21 8.42
CA VAL A 133 2.51 13.73 7.46
C VAL A 133 1.54 14.83 7.08
N ALA A 134 1.00 15.57 8.06
CA ALA A 134 0.10 16.70 7.82
C ALA A 134 0.77 17.79 6.99
N GLY A 135 2.01 18.16 7.31
CA GLY A 135 2.78 19.15 6.54
C GLY A 135 2.99 18.71 5.09
N THR A 136 3.29 17.43 4.86
CA THR A 136 3.41 16.87 3.50
C THR A 136 2.11 16.99 2.74
N LEU A 137 0.99 16.56 3.33
CA LEU A 137 -0.32 16.60 2.67
C LEU A 137 -0.82 18.03 2.43
N LEU A 138 -0.62 18.94 3.40
CA LEU A 138 -0.98 20.35 3.24
C LEU A 138 -0.15 21.03 2.15
N GLY A 139 1.15 20.74 2.10
CA GLY A 139 2.02 21.24 1.02
C GLY A 139 1.57 20.77 -0.35
N LEU A 140 1.20 19.50 -0.48
CA LEU A 140 0.66 18.94 -1.72
C LEU A 140 -0.70 19.51 -2.09
N ALA A 141 -1.60 19.67 -1.11
CA ALA A 141 -2.89 20.31 -1.33
C ALA A 141 -2.75 21.77 -1.76
N ALA A 142 -1.80 22.51 -1.21
CA ALA A 142 -1.49 23.87 -1.64
C ALA A 142 -0.98 23.94 -3.09
N LEU A 143 -0.18 22.97 -3.52
CA LEU A 143 0.26 22.88 -4.92
C LEU A 143 -0.89 22.53 -5.86
N ASP A 144 -1.82 21.66 -5.44
CA ASP A 144 -2.99 21.27 -6.22
C ASP A 144 -3.97 22.44 -6.40
N THR A 145 -4.28 23.15 -5.32
CA THR A 145 -5.16 24.32 -5.35
C THR A 145 -4.61 25.48 -6.16
N ALA A 146 -3.31 25.58 -6.34
CA ALA A 146 -2.70 26.60 -7.20
C ALA A 146 -3.02 26.41 -8.70
N LYS A 147 -3.39 25.17 -9.11
CA LYS A 147 -3.73 24.83 -10.51
C LYS A 147 -5.23 24.61 -10.73
N GLU A 148 -5.95 24.08 -9.76
CA GLU A 148 -7.38 23.81 -9.85
C GLU A 148 -8.16 24.69 -8.87
N SER A 149 -9.20 25.34 -9.37
CA SER A 149 -10.02 26.28 -8.57
C SER A 149 -10.88 25.59 -7.48
N ARG A 150 -11.01 24.26 -7.49
CA ARG A 150 -11.76 23.50 -6.47
C ARG A 150 -11.19 22.09 -6.26
N PRO A 151 -10.72 21.75 -5.04
CA PRO A 151 -10.29 20.40 -4.71
C PRO A 151 -11.42 19.38 -4.87
N ASP A 152 -11.08 18.17 -5.36
CA ASP A 152 -12.04 17.09 -5.42
C ASP A 152 -12.30 16.50 -4.03
N PRO A 153 -13.56 16.48 -3.53
CA PRO A 153 -13.84 16.05 -2.17
C PRO A 153 -13.51 14.57 -1.92
N VAL A 154 -13.61 13.70 -2.94
CA VAL A 154 -13.29 12.27 -2.80
C VAL A 154 -11.77 12.07 -2.68
N VAL A 155 -11.02 12.75 -3.51
CA VAL A 155 -9.54 12.71 -3.47
C VAL A 155 -9.02 13.32 -2.18
N THR A 156 -9.62 14.41 -1.72
CA THR A 156 -9.29 15.06 -0.44
C THR A 156 -9.57 14.13 0.74
N ALA A 157 -10.74 13.49 0.78
CA ALA A 157 -11.10 12.54 1.83
C ALA A 157 -10.13 11.34 1.84
N TYR A 158 -9.78 10.82 0.67
CA TYR A 158 -8.76 9.78 0.55
C TYR A 158 -7.40 10.25 1.12
N GLY A 159 -6.95 11.46 0.77
CA GLY A 159 -5.70 12.03 1.29
C GLY A 159 -5.69 12.13 2.82
N VAL A 160 -6.80 12.54 3.45
CA VAL A 160 -6.94 12.58 4.91
C VAL A 160 -6.83 11.17 5.51
N LEU A 161 -7.49 10.17 4.91
CA LEU A 161 -7.41 8.78 5.36
C LEU A 161 -6.00 8.21 5.21
N LEU A 162 -5.34 8.47 4.09
CA LEU A 162 -3.94 8.10 3.86
C LEU A 162 -3.03 8.72 4.92
N GLY A 163 -3.18 10.01 5.19
CA GLY A 163 -2.42 10.69 6.24
C GLY A 163 -2.66 10.12 7.62
N THR A 164 -3.92 9.80 7.93
CA THR A 164 -4.28 9.15 9.20
C THR A 164 -3.60 7.79 9.33
N THR A 165 -3.67 6.95 8.30
CA THR A 165 -3.00 5.64 8.28
C THR A 165 -1.48 5.79 8.40
N GLY A 166 -0.88 6.74 7.68
CA GLY A 166 0.55 7.05 7.75
C GLY A 166 0.98 7.48 9.16
N ALA A 167 0.23 8.40 9.78
CA ALA A 167 0.51 8.87 11.14
C ALA A 167 0.38 7.75 12.18
N LEU A 168 -0.65 6.89 12.08
CA LEU A 168 -0.83 5.72 12.93
C LEU A 168 0.30 4.70 12.72
N ALA A 169 0.66 4.39 11.48
CA ALA A 169 1.73 3.45 11.18
C ALA A 169 3.07 3.92 11.75
N LEU A 170 3.40 5.21 11.59
CA LEU A 170 4.60 5.82 12.19
C LEU A 170 4.53 5.88 13.73
N GLY A 171 3.32 5.90 14.29
CA GLY A 171 3.06 5.87 15.73
C GLY A 171 3.04 4.48 16.34
N MET A 172 3.25 3.43 15.55
CA MET A 172 3.22 2.05 16.02
C MET A 172 4.24 1.81 17.16
N PRO A 173 3.89 1.12 18.24
CA PRO A 173 4.84 0.76 19.29
C PRO A 173 5.98 -0.09 18.71
N ARG A 174 7.22 0.17 19.17
CA ARG A 174 8.36 -0.66 18.77
C ARG A 174 8.22 -2.04 19.40
N SER A 175 8.07 -3.07 18.58
CA SER A 175 8.08 -4.45 19.03
C SER A 175 9.52 -4.98 18.98
N ALA A 176 10.06 -5.34 20.13
CA ALA A 176 11.45 -5.79 20.25
C ALA A 176 11.73 -7.18 19.66
N GLY A 177 10.71 -7.90 19.16
CA GLY A 177 10.88 -9.30 18.75
C GLY A 177 10.27 -9.67 17.39
N ASP A 178 9.39 -8.84 16.78
CA ASP A 178 8.77 -9.16 15.50
C ASP A 178 9.17 -8.16 14.42
N LEU A 179 10.00 -8.63 13.48
CA LEU A 179 10.49 -7.84 12.36
C LEU A 179 9.37 -7.37 11.42
N ALA A 180 8.25 -8.11 11.33
CA ALA A 180 7.14 -7.73 10.48
C ALA A 180 6.41 -6.53 11.08
N ILE A 181 6.13 -6.54 12.39
CA ILE A 181 5.54 -5.40 13.11
C ILE A 181 6.48 -4.19 13.02
N GLY A 182 7.80 -4.40 13.17
CA GLY A 182 8.81 -3.35 13.05
C GLY A 182 8.87 -2.67 11.67
N ARG A 183 8.27 -3.27 10.62
CA ARG A 183 8.20 -2.69 9.27
C ARG A 183 6.95 -1.85 9.03
N ILE A 184 5.94 -1.89 9.89
CA ILE A 184 4.70 -1.09 9.75
C ILE A 184 5.01 0.40 9.55
N PRO A 185 5.89 1.06 10.35
CA PRO A 185 6.22 2.46 10.14
C PRO A 185 6.80 2.76 8.76
N TRP A 186 7.65 1.88 8.25
CA TRP A 186 8.23 2.01 6.92
C TRP A 186 7.17 1.81 5.81
N GLY A 187 6.21 0.89 6.04
CA GLY A 187 5.07 0.71 5.15
C GLY A 187 4.21 1.97 5.04
N GLY A 188 3.87 2.59 6.17
CA GLY A 188 3.14 3.85 6.19
C GLY A 188 3.89 5.00 5.54
N ALA A 189 5.19 5.16 5.85
CA ALA A 189 6.03 6.17 5.22
C ALA A 189 6.14 5.98 3.69
N SER A 190 6.31 4.73 3.23
CA SER A 190 6.38 4.42 1.80
C SER A 190 5.06 4.70 1.09
N PHE A 191 3.92 4.47 1.75
CA PHE A 191 2.61 4.77 1.16
C PHE A 191 2.43 6.29 0.97
N VAL A 192 2.72 7.07 2.02
CA VAL A 192 2.66 8.54 1.94
C VAL A 192 3.63 9.07 0.87
N ALA A 193 4.86 8.52 0.79
CA ALA A 193 5.84 8.92 -0.21
C ALA A 193 5.40 8.56 -1.65
N SER A 194 4.76 7.40 -1.84
CA SER A 194 4.19 6.99 -3.13
C SER A 194 3.16 8.01 -3.62
N ASP A 195 2.20 8.35 -2.79
CA ASP A 195 1.11 9.24 -3.17
C ASP A 195 1.56 10.70 -3.29
N ALA A 196 2.50 11.12 -2.44
CA ALA A 196 3.14 12.42 -2.60
C ALA A 196 3.84 12.55 -3.96
N MET A 197 4.50 11.49 -4.42
CA MET A 197 5.17 11.48 -5.72
C MET A 197 4.18 11.46 -6.88
N ILE A 198 2.98 10.87 -6.75
CA ILE A 198 1.93 10.98 -7.78
C ILE A 198 1.57 12.45 -8.01
N LEU A 199 1.24 13.17 -6.94
CA LEU A 199 0.88 14.58 -7.02
C LEU A 199 2.03 15.46 -7.53
N LEU A 200 3.25 15.25 -7.07
CA LEU A 200 4.43 15.95 -7.58
C LEU A 200 4.69 15.61 -9.06
N GLY A 201 4.51 14.35 -9.45
CA GLY A 201 4.69 13.88 -10.82
C GLY A 201 3.78 14.58 -11.81
N GLU A 202 2.51 14.74 -11.46
CA GLU A 202 1.51 15.41 -12.31
C GLU A 202 1.74 16.92 -12.40
N GLN A 203 2.39 17.52 -11.40
CA GLN A 203 2.50 18.97 -11.27
C GLN A 203 3.82 19.55 -11.75
N VAL A 204 4.93 18.82 -11.54
CA VAL A 204 6.28 19.38 -11.66
C VAL A 204 7.17 18.57 -12.58
N LEU A 205 6.95 17.25 -12.69
CA LEU A 205 7.87 16.39 -13.43
C LEU A 205 7.48 16.24 -14.89
N THR A 206 8.50 16.33 -15.76
CA THR A 206 8.36 16.14 -17.22
C THR A 206 9.43 15.20 -17.77
N GLY A 207 9.20 14.61 -18.93
CA GLY A 207 10.18 13.79 -19.64
C GLY A 207 10.71 12.61 -18.81
N ARG A 208 12.03 12.46 -18.73
CA ARG A 208 12.69 11.37 -17.99
C ARG A 208 12.43 11.42 -16.48
N ALA A 209 12.29 12.61 -15.91
CA ALA A 209 11.98 12.77 -14.49
C ALA A 209 10.58 12.25 -14.15
N ALA A 210 9.59 12.48 -15.01
CA ALA A 210 8.24 11.91 -14.84
C ALA A 210 8.25 10.36 -14.92
N GLN A 211 9.03 9.79 -15.85
CA GLN A 211 9.19 8.34 -15.95
C GLN A 211 9.84 7.73 -14.69
N ALA A 212 10.92 8.36 -14.19
CA ALA A 212 11.57 7.95 -12.95
C ALA A 212 10.63 8.08 -11.74
N GLY A 213 9.89 9.19 -11.65
CA GLY A 213 8.85 9.41 -10.64
C GLY A 213 7.77 8.31 -10.66
N HIS A 214 7.30 7.93 -11.83
CA HIS A 214 6.33 6.83 -11.98
C HIS A 214 6.91 5.49 -11.49
N GLY A 215 8.15 5.17 -11.84
CA GLY A 215 8.84 3.98 -11.30
C GLY A 215 8.99 4.02 -9.79
N PHE A 216 9.32 5.18 -9.20
CA PHE A 216 9.42 5.38 -7.76
C PHE A 216 8.07 5.14 -7.06
N VAL A 217 6.96 5.68 -7.60
CA VAL A 217 5.60 5.44 -7.10
C VAL A 217 5.32 3.94 -6.98
N LEU A 218 5.63 3.19 -8.02
CA LEU A 218 5.32 1.76 -8.06
C LEU A 218 6.17 0.93 -7.09
N VAL A 219 7.46 1.28 -6.93
CA VAL A 219 8.34 0.63 -5.94
C VAL A 219 7.86 0.92 -4.53
N THR A 220 7.62 2.20 -4.21
CA THR A 220 7.19 2.59 -2.85
C THR A 220 5.80 2.06 -2.52
N TYR A 221 4.89 2.01 -3.48
CA TYR A 221 3.59 1.37 -3.34
C TYR A 221 3.70 -0.14 -3.04
N ALA A 222 4.49 -0.87 -3.83
CA ALA A 222 4.67 -2.30 -3.61
C ALA A 222 5.31 -2.60 -2.24
N LEU A 223 6.29 -1.81 -1.81
CA LEU A 223 6.91 -1.92 -0.48
C LEU A 223 5.91 -1.59 0.62
N ALA A 224 5.12 -0.52 0.46
CA ALA A 224 4.09 -0.11 1.41
C ALA A 224 3.07 -1.21 1.64
N GLN A 225 2.50 -1.75 0.56
CA GLN A 225 1.52 -2.85 0.62
C GLN A 225 2.13 -4.07 1.33
N ARG A 226 3.34 -4.46 0.93
CA ARG A 226 4.02 -5.61 1.53
C ARG A 226 4.25 -5.45 3.03
N TRP A 227 4.84 -4.32 3.44
CA TRP A 227 5.19 -4.10 4.84
C TRP A 227 3.98 -3.88 5.74
N LEU A 228 2.94 -3.20 5.25
CA LEU A 228 1.68 -3.04 6.00
C LEU A 228 0.96 -4.37 6.13
N VAL A 229 0.80 -5.13 5.05
CA VAL A 229 0.13 -6.43 5.08
C VAL A 229 0.85 -7.40 6.00
N ASP A 230 2.18 -7.58 5.86
CA ASP A 230 2.96 -8.48 6.70
C ASP A 230 2.90 -8.07 8.17
N GLY A 231 3.02 -6.77 8.45
CA GLY A 231 3.00 -6.24 9.80
C GLY A 231 1.62 -6.38 10.46
N LEU A 232 0.55 -6.00 9.77
CA LEU A 232 -0.81 -6.14 10.27
C LEU A 232 -1.22 -7.61 10.41
N ALA A 233 -0.78 -8.48 9.50
CA ALA A 233 -0.96 -9.93 9.66
C ALA A 233 -0.29 -10.45 10.93
N ALA A 234 0.93 -9.99 11.23
CA ALA A 234 1.63 -10.38 12.45
C ALA A 234 0.88 -9.94 13.73
N THR A 235 0.25 -8.75 13.73
CA THR A 235 -0.56 -8.28 14.87
C THR A 235 -1.89 -9.04 15.02
N ALA A 236 -2.41 -9.60 13.92
CA ALA A 236 -3.71 -10.29 13.88
C ALA A 236 -3.59 -11.82 14.08
N ARG A 237 -2.39 -12.35 14.33
CA ARG A 237 -2.20 -13.79 14.61
C ARG A 237 -2.77 -14.18 15.96
N LEU A 238 -3.37 -15.38 16.00
CA LEU A 238 -3.79 -16.00 17.24
C LEU A 238 -2.58 -16.23 18.15
N LYS A 239 -2.72 -15.90 19.44
CA LYS A 239 -1.69 -16.24 20.43
C LYS A 239 -1.64 -17.76 20.57
N PRO A 240 -0.46 -18.38 20.73
CA PRO A 240 -0.36 -19.78 21.10
C PRO A 240 -1.19 -20.00 22.40
N VAL A 241 -1.98 -21.05 22.42
CA VAL A 241 -2.61 -21.53 23.68
C VAL A 241 -1.45 -22.07 24.52
N GLU A 242 -1.20 -21.46 25.67
CA GLU A 242 -0.22 -21.91 26.65
C GLU A 242 -0.66 -23.22 27.31
#